data_ed93744111f99f384eba2710ee75ae03
#
_entry.id   ed93744111f99f384eba2710ee75ae03
#
_cell.length_a   1.000
_cell.length_b   1.000
_cell.length_c   1.000
_cell.angle_alpha   90.00
_cell.angle_beta   90.00
_cell.angle_gamma   90.00
#
_symmetry.space_group_name_H-M   'P 1'
#
loop_
_entity.id
_entity.type
_entity.pdbx_description
1 polymer ?
#
loop_
_entity_poly.entity_id
_entity_poly.type
_entity_poly.pdbx_seq_one_letter_code
_entity_poly.pdbx_strand_id
1 'polypeptide(L)'
;MSKRKAIPKKVRQSVYLMYNGHCAYCGTEIAYKDMQVDHATPLRIGGADDIPNYMPACRSCNHYKATLDIEGFRDYLSRLHKRLMRDSIPYQVAERFGIVKYVSDDVKFYFEELRGGENGTME
;
A
#
# COMPACT_ATOMS: atom_id res chain seq x y z
N MET A 1 -7.89 21.17 18.66
CA MET A 1 -7.72 19.97 17.86
C MET A 1 -7.05 18.86 18.66
N SER A 2 -7.68 17.73 18.76
CA SER A 2 -7.13 16.61 19.51
C SER A 2 -6.08 15.86 18.69
N LYS A 3 -5.05 15.43 19.38
CA LYS A 3 -4.03 14.58 18.75
C LYS A 3 -4.46 13.12 18.87
N ARG A 4 -4.20 12.34 17.85
CA ARG A 4 -4.36 10.91 17.94
C ARG A 4 -3.37 10.37 18.95
N LYS A 5 -3.81 9.35 19.69
CA LYS A 5 -2.90 8.64 20.58
C LYS A 5 -1.86 7.90 19.78
N ALA A 6 -0.64 7.85 20.28
CA ALA A 6 0.40 7.04 19.69
C ALA A 6 -0.02 5.57 19.75
N ILE A 7 0.30 4.82 18.71
CA ILE A 7 -0.01 3.40 18.67
C ILE A 7 0.95 2.68 19.62
N PRO A 8 0.42 1.88 20.57
CA PRO A 8 1.29 1.15 21.51
C PRO A 8 2.27 0.24 20.78
N LYS A 9 3.43 0.07 21.39
CA LYS A 9 4.49 -0.76 20.82
C LYS A 9 4.02 -2.17 20.46
N LYS A 10 3.27 -2.80 21.36
CA LYS A 10 2.77 -4.17 21.11
C LYS A 10 1.84 -4.22 19.89
N VAL A 11 1.01 -3.22 19.73
CA VAL A 11 0.11 -3.14 18.58
C VAL A 11 0.93 -2.94 17.29
N ARG A 12 1.89 -2.03 17.35
CA ARG A 12 2.78 -1.77 16.22
C ARG A 12 3.53 -3.03 15.81
N GLN A 13 4.01 -3.81 16.78
CA GLN A 13 4.69 -5.09 16.50
C GLN A 13 3.74 -6.09 15.84
N SER A 14 2.50 -6.17 16.32
CA SER A 14 1.50 -7.06 15.72
C SER A 14 1.21 -6.68 14.28
N VAL A 15 1.10 -5.38 14.00
CA VAL A 15 0.88 -4.91 12.62
C VAL A 15 2.07 -5.29 11.74
N TYR A 16 3.28 -5.09 12.22
CA TYR A 16 4.48 -5.43 11.47
C TYR A 16 4.51 -6.91 11.09
N LEU A 17 4.07 -7.77 12.00
CA LEU A 17 4.10 -9.22 11.79
C LEU A 17 2.96 -9.74 10.92
N MET A 18 1.94 -8.94 10.66
CA MET A 18 0.80 -9.36 9.83
C MET A 18 1.24 -9.94 8.48
N TYR A 19 2.24 -9.31 7.87
CA TYR A 19 2.76 -9.73 6.58
C TYR A 19 4.28 -9.93 6.64
N ASN A 20 4.75 -10.39 7.78
CA ASN A 20 6.16 -10.77 7.99
C ASN A 20 7.15 -9.69 7.59
N GLY A 21 6.86 -8.44 7.94
CA GLY A 21 7.76 -7.32 7.65
C GLY A 21 7.69 -6.81 6.23
N HIS A 22 6.61 -7.12 5.52
CA HIS A 22 6.40 -6.63 4.17
C HIS A 22 5.28 -5.58 4.13
N CYS A 23 5.38 -4.65 3.20
CA CYS A 23 4.31 -3.69 2.95
C CYS A 23 3.08 -4.44 2.45
N ALA A 24 1.93 -4.19 3.08
CA ALA A 24 0.68 -4.85 2.69
C ALA A 24 0.27 -4.52 1.26
N TYR A 25 0.71 -3.37 0.75
CA TYR A 25 0.29 -2.90 -0.58
C TYR A 25 1.25 -3.34 -1.68
N CYS A 26 2.52 -2.99 -1.61
CA CYS A 26 3.46 -3.30 -2.68
C CYS A 26 4.31 -4.54 -2.41
N GLY A 27 4.30 -5.07 -1.21
CA GLY A 27 5.04 -6.30 -0.87
C GLY A 27 6.52 -6.12 -0.60
N THR A 28 7.04 -4.89 -0.65
CA THR A 28 8.45 -4.67 -0.36
C THR A 28 8.77 -4.98 1.11
N GLU A 29 9.96 -5.46 1.38
CA GLU A 29 10.41 -5.64 2.76
C GLU A 29 10.60 -4.27 3.42
N ILE A 30 10.19 -4.17 4.68
CA ILE A 30 10.32 -2.94 5.45
C ILE A 30 11.02 -3.26 6.77
N ALA A 31 12.00 -2.42 7.14
CA ALA A 31 12.55 -2.50 8.50
C ALA A 31 11.47 -2.04 9.49
N TYR A 32 11.44 -2.64 10.66
CA TYR A 32 10.43 -2.31 11.67
C TYR A 32 10.37 -0.81 11.96
N LYS A 33 11.54 -0.17 12.06
CA LYS A 33 11.61 1.27 12.35
C LYS A 33 11.00 2.14 11.26
N ASP A 34 10.94 1.62 10.03
CA ASP A 34 10.46 2.39 8.87
C ASP A 34 9.01 2.10 8.54
N MET A 35 8.40 1.11 9.20
CA MET A 35 7.01 0.77 8.92
C MET A 35 6.07 1.90 9.31
N GLN A 36 5.13 2.19 8.43
CA GLN A 36 4.02 3.09 8.71
C GLN A 36 2.79 2.23 9.01
N VAL A 37 1.98 2.64 9.96
CA VAL A 37 0.69 1.99 10.20
C VAL A 37 -0.36 2.81 9.48
N ASP A 38 -0.89 2.24 8.42
CA ASP A 38 -1.91 2.90 7.62
C ASP A 38 -3.29 2.42 8.03
N HIS A 39 -4.29 3.27 7.85
CA HIS A 39 -5.69 2.90 8.04
C HIS A 39 -6.25 2.50 6.69
N ALA A 40 -6.65 1.23 6.53
CA ALA A 40 -7.23 0.77 5.26
C ALA A 40 -8.40 1.66 4.87
N THR A 41 -9.30 1.92 5.81
CA THR A 41 -10.33 2.94 5.66
C THR A 41 -9.90 4.15 6.49
N PRO A 42 -9.69 5.32 5.86
CA PRO A 42 -9.21 6.49 6.59
C PRO A 42 -10.14 6.94 7.71
N LEU A 43 -9.55 7.48 8.76
CA LEU A 43 -10.33 7.99 9.89
C LEU A 43 -11.34 9.05 9.48
N ARG A 44 -10.97 9.89 8.50
CA ARG A 44 -11.84 11.00 8.06
C ARG A 44 -13.15 10.53 7.43
N ILE A 45 -13.20 9.28 6.97
CA ILE A 45 -14.43 8.72 6.37
C ILE A 45 -15.01 7.60 7.22
N GLY A 46 -14.69 7.60 8.50
CA GLY A 46 -15.30 6.67 9.45
C GLY A 46 -14.53 5.41 9.73
N GLY A 47 -13.29 5.31 9.26
CA GLY A 47 -12.45 4.15 9.55
C GLY A 47 -12.12 4.07 11.04
N ALA A 48 -12.02 2.85 11.57
CA ALA A 48 -11.69 2.63 12.95
C ALA A 48 -10.20 2.84 13.21
N ASP A 49 -9.87 3.32 14.41
CA ASP A 49 -8.48 3.41 14.85
C ASP A 49 -8.17 2.17 15.67
N ASP A 50 -8.16 1.03 15.01
CA ASP A 50 -8.07 -0.27 15.66
C ASP A 50 -7.43 -1.28 14.72
N ILE A 51 -6.90 -2.36 15.30
CA ILE A 51 -6.12 -3.38 14.58
C ILE A 51 -6.79 -3.90 13.30
N PRO A 52 -8.10 -4.21 13.29
CA PRO A 52 -8.71 -4.71 12.06
C PRO A 52 -8.63 -3.75 10.87
N ASN A 53 -8.39 -2.46 11.14
CA ASN A 53 -8.27 -1.44 10.11
C ASN A 53 -6.82 -1.01 9.86
N TYR A 54 -5.85 -1.63 10.52
CA TYR A 54 -4.44 -1.27 10.36
C TYR A 54 -3.78 -2.12 9.29
N MET A 55 -2.92 -1.48 8.51
CA MET A 55 -2.11 -2.12 7.49
C MET A 55 -0.66 -1.67 7.65
N PRO A 56 0.30 -2.61 7.65
CA PRO A 56 1.71 -2.19 7.60
C PRO A 56 2.01 -1.69 6.20
N ALA A 57 2.59 -0.52 6.10
CA ALA A 57 2.87 0.10 4.81
C ALA A 57 4.29 0.65 4.78
N CYS A 58 4.92 0.59 3.62
CA CYS A 58 6.16 1.28 3.40
C CYS A 58 5.85 2.78 3.28
N ARG A 59 6.89 3.60 3.47
CA ARG A 59 6.72 5.04 3.43
C ARG A 59 6.12 5.53 2.10
N SER A 60 6.58 4.96 1.00
CA SER A 60 6.11 5.36 -0.33
C SER A 60 4.62 5.07 -0.53
N CYS A 61 4.19 3.85 -0.20
CA CYS A 61 2.78 3.49 -0.35
C CYS A 61 1.89 4.29 0.60
N ASN A 62 2.32 4.46 1.85
CA ASN A 62 1.56 5.24 2.81
C ASN A 62 1.38 6.69 2.33
N HIS A 63 2.46 7.28 1.83
CA HIS A 63 2.43 8.65 1.32
C HIS A 63 1.52 8.75 0.08
N TYR A 64 1.67 7.82 -0.85
CA TYR A 64 0.94 7.86 -2.11
C TYR A 64 -0.56 7.58 -1.92
N LYS A 65 -0.90 6.66 -1.04
CA LYS A 65 -2.29 6.36 -0.71
C LYS A 65 -2.96 7.54 0.00
N ALA A 66 -2.21 8.23 0.86
CA ALA A 66 -2.72 9.36 1.63
C ALA A 66 -4.04 8.97 2.33
N THR A 67 -5.11 9.70 2.11
CA THR A 67 -6.39 9.46 2.78
C THR A 67 -7.42 8.75 1.89
N LEU A 68 -6.93 8.01 0.90
CA LEU A 68 -7.81 7.16 0.09
C LEU A 68 -8.10 5.85 0.84
N ASP A 69 -9.24 5.26 0.55
CA ASP A 69 -9.50 3.89 1.00
C ASP A 69 -8.84 2.90 0.01
N ILE A 70 -9.06 1.61 0.23
CA ILE A 70 -8.41 0.58 -0.58
C ILE A 70 -8.79 0.71 -2.06
N GLU A 71 -10.07 0.84 -2.37
CA GLU A 71 -10.49 0.91 -3.77
C GLU A 71 -10.13 2.26 -4.40
N GLY A 72 -10.13 3.33 -3.63
CA GLY A 72 -9.63 4.62 -4.09
C GLY A 72 -8.15 4.56 -4.44
N PHE A 73 -7.37 3.89 -3.62
CA PHE A 73 -5.94 3.70 -3.88
C PHE A 73 -5.72 2.83 -5.13
N ARG A 74 -6.50 1.76 -5.25
CA ARG A 74 -6.44 0.89 -6.44
C ARG A 74 -6.71 1.68 -7.71
N ASP A 75 -7.78 2.48 -7.71
CA ASP A 75 -8.14 3.29 -8.86
C ASP A 75 -7.04 4.31 -9.19
N TYR A 76 -6.49 4.93 -8.17
CA TYR A 76 -5.41 5.91 -8.35
C TYR A 76 -4.18 5.27 -9.00
N LEU A 77 -3.80 4.08 -8.52
CA LEU A 77 -2.66 3.35 -9.08
C LEU A 77 -2.93 2.87 -10.51
N SER A 78 -4.17 2.47 -10.81
CA SER A 78 -4.51 1.98 -12.14
C SER A 78 -4.38 3.06 -13.22
N ARG A 79 -4.38 4.32 -12.82
CA ARG A 79 -4.23 5.45 -13.74
C ARG A 79 -2.80 5.99 -13.79
N LEU A 80 -1.90 5.43 -13.00
CA LEU A 80 -0.56 5.98 -12.83
C LEU A 80 0.23 5.97 -14.13
N HIS A 81 0.22 4.88 -14.86
CA HIS A 81 0.94 4.78 -16.13
C HIS A 81 0.50 5.88 -17.10
N LYS A 82 -0.80 6.08 -17.27
CA LYS A 82 -1.32 7.10 -18.16
C LYS A 82 -0.91 8.49 -17.73
N ARG A 83 -0.96 8.77 -16.43
CA ARG A 83 -0.53 10.08 -15.92
C ARG A 83 0.94 10.33 -16.17
N LEU A 84 1.78 9.32 -15.91
CA LEU A 84 3.21 9.44 -16.12
C LEU A 84 3.55 9.61 -17.60
N MET A 85 2.88 8.88 -18.47
CA MET A 85 3.09 9.03 -19.92
C MET A 85 2.67 10.41 -20.42
N ARG A 86 1.66 11.00 -19.79
CA ARG A 86 1.20 12.35 -20.15
C ARG A 86 2.10 13.44 -19.60
N ASP A 87 2.54 13.29 -18.34
CA ASP A 87 3.11 14.40 -17.58
C ASP A 87 4.62 14.28 -17.29
N SER A 88 5.20 13.10 -17.43
CA SER A 88 6.58 12.87 -17.01
C SER A 88 7.48 12.55 -18.20
N ILE A 89 8.31 13.53 -18.60
CA ILE A 89 9.28 13.33 -19.66
C ILE A 89 10.25 12.20 -19.32
N PRO A 90 10.84 12.15 -18.10
CA PRO A 90 11.71 11.03 -17.74
C PRO A 90 11.03 9.67 -17.88
N TYR A 91 9.76 9.57 -17.52
CA TYR A 91 9.04 8.29 -17.64
C TYR A 91 8.83 7.91 -19.10
N GLN A 92 8.45 8.89 -19.95
CA GLN A 92 8.28 8.66 -21.38
C GLN A 92 9.58 8.15 -22.00
N VAL A 93 10.70 8.77 -21.64
CA VAL A 93 12.02 8.38 -22.13
C VAL A 93 12.38 6.98 -21.63
N ALA A 94 12.17 6.71 -20.34
CA ALA A 94 12.48 5.41 -19.76
C ALA A 94 11.70 4.30 -20.45
N GLU A 95 10.43 4.54 -20.76
CA GLU A 95 9.58 3.59 -21.43
C GLU A 95 10.10 3.32 -22.86
N ARG A 96 10.43 4.37 -23.59
CA ARG A 96 10.93 4.24 -24.97
C ARG A 96 12.28 3.53 -25.06
N PHE A 97 13.13 3.67 -24.06
CA PHE A 97 14.41 3.00 -24.03
C PHE A 97 14.36 1.62 -23.35
N GLY A 98 13.18 1.19 -22.95
CA GLY A 98 13.04 -0.13 -22.35
C GLY A 98 13.55 -0.22 -20.91
N ILE A 99 13.80 0.92 -20.27
CA ILE A 99 14.22 0.95 -18.86
C ILE A 99 13.06 0.56 -17.95
N VAL A 100 11.85 1.01 -18.31
CA VAL A 100 10.62 0.57 -17.66
C VAL A 100 9.73 -0.07 -18.71
N LYS A 101 8.95 -1.06 -18.30
CA LYS A 101 8.06 -1.75 -19.21
C LYS A 101 6.66 -1.75 -18.65
N TYR A 102 5.72 -1.22 -19.41
CA TYR A 102 4.32 -1.26 -19.02
C TYR A 102 3.80 -2.69 -19.20
N VAL A 103 3.15 -3.21 -18.20
CA VAL A 103 2.58 -4.56 -18.24
C VAL A 103 1.06 -4.50 -18.21
N SER A 104 0.51 -3.76 -17.26
CA SER A 104 -0.95 -3.75 -17.07
C SER A 104 -1.34 -2.64 -16.11
N ASP A 105 -2.57 -2.14 -16.23
CA ASP A 105 -3.18 -1.26 -15.25
C ASP A 105 -3.85 -2.06 -14.12
N ASP A 106 -3.79 -3.38 -14.18
CA ASP A 106 -4.40 -4.24 -13.18
C ASP A 106 -3.58 -4.19 -11.89
N VAL A 107 -4.20 -3.73 -10.82
CA VAL A 107 -3.53 -3.52 -9.53
C VAL A 107 -3.92 -4.61 -8.56
N LYS A 108 -2.91 -5.36 -8.11
CA LYS A 108 -3.10 -6.37 -7.08
C LYS A 108 -2.22 -6.02 -5.89
N PHE A 109 -2.84 -5.88 -4.73
CA PHE A 109 -2.08 -5.61 -3.52
C PHE A 109 -1.50 -6.89 -2.96
N TYR A 110 -0.39 -6.75 -2.28
CA TYR A 110 0.31 -7.88 -1.68
C TYR A 110 -0.61 -8.68 -0.76
N PHE A 111 -1.41 -8.01 0.07
CA PHE A 111 -2.32 -8.70 0.98
C PHE A 111 -3.37 -9.52 0.21
N GLU A 112 -3.74 -9.10 -0.98
CA GLU A 112 -4.68 -9.83 -1.83
C GLU A 112 -4.02 -11.04 -2.48
N GLU A 113 -2.78 -10.89 -2.92
CA GLU A 113 -2.03 -11.99 -3.53
C GLU A 113 -1.79 -13.11 -2.51
N LEU A 114 -1.48 -12.77 -1.27
CA LEU A 114 -1.31 -13.77 -0.23
C LEU A 114 -2.58 -14.54 0.02
N ARG A 115 -3.74 -13.85 0.06
CA ARG A 115 -5.02 -14.53 0.23
C ARG A 115 -5.31 -15.48 -0.92
N GLY A 116 -5.07 -15.03 -2.15
CA GLY A 116 -5.26 -15.85 -3.32
C GLY A 116 -4.38 -17.09 -3.28
N GLY A 117 -3.11 -16.90 -2.89
CA GLY A 117 -2.17 -17.99 -2.75
C GLY A 117 -2.58 -18.96 -1.66
N GLU A 118 -3.03 -18.45 -0.52
CA GLU A 118 -3.52 -19.30 0.57
C GLU A 118 -4.71 -20.12 0.12
N ASN A 119 -5.67 -19.48 -0.54
CA ASN A 119 -6.85 -20.17 -1.02
C ASN A 119 -6.50 -21.26 -2.03
N GLY A 120 -5.58 -20.95 -2.93
CA GLY A 120 -5.11 -21.91 -3.89
C GLY A 120 -4.38 -23.09 -3.24
N THR A 121 -3.65 -22.83 -2.16
CA THR A 121 -2.90 -23.86 -1.45
C THR A 121 -3.80 -24.80 -0.67
N MET A 122 -4.90 -24.29 -0.17
CA MET A 122 -5.82 -25.06 0.66
C MET A 122 -6.69 -26.01 -0.15
N GLU A 123 -6.71 -25.84 -1.42
CA GLU A 123 -7.43 -26.71 -2.33
C GLU A 123 -6.56 -27.88 -2.79
#